data_9d8c8732fa9e546edb975245b9ca47ff
#
_entry.id   9d8c8732fa9e546edb975245b9ca47ff
#
_cell.length_a   1.000
_cell.length_b   1.000
_cell.length_c   1.000
_cell.angle_alpha   90.00
_cell.angle_beta   90.00
_cell.angle_gamma   90.00
#
_symmetry.space_group_name_H-M   'P 1'
#
loop_
_entity.id
_entity.type
_entity.pdbx_description
1 polymer ?
#
loop_
_entity_poly.entity_id
_entity_poly.type
_entity_poly.pdbx_seq_one_letter_code
_entity_poly.pdbx_strand_id
1 'polypeptide(L)'
;MRILLVSLLYPLPTNAARGTFVADHALALKEQGHDVRVVNCLPRMLRYQEARRSTLTGVAKAPRTFEHGGIKVFAPRYTALPEHPWPSLTSFSVRRSAASVERWLGDWRPESIVCHTLWPAGMLAEKLSKRWAIPWAAVVHGWDIDVGLKHPSVGATMQSLIQSPNHLVAVSERLEQRAVDAGRPSESTSMIPCHVAVEDEWLRPMKPSKKRWRKSNIDILFPADPRRPEKNHMLALRCGELLEQRGWIVGITTLKQQPRPIVWDRMLVADVTLITSKRESGPLVAKESMVCGTPVVAVNVGDVAEYLPEACVVDHPTAELLADACEAALSMRWEDAFELPERFSQPWVMAQWDEVLQGLSG
;
A
#
# COMPACT_ATOMS: atom_id res chain seq x y z
N MET A 1 14.48 10.70 17.14
CA MET A 1 14.86 9.29 17.43
C MET A 1 15.60 8.68 16.26
N ARG A 2 16.37 7.61 16.51
CA ARG A 2 16.96 6.75 15.46
C ARG A 2 16.00 5.56 15.22
N ILE A 3 15.40 5.51 14.04
CA ILE A 3 14.39 4.52 13.69
C ILE A 3 14.93 3.59 12.61
N LEU A 4 14.86 2.27 12.86
CA LEU A 4 15.12 1.27 11.83
C LEU A 4 13.79 0.81 11.22
N LEU A 5 13.52 1.20 9.98
CA LEU A 5 12.38 0.71 9.26
C LEU A 5 12.72 -0.60 8.55
N VAL A 6 11.97 -1.66 8.80
CA VAL A 6 12.14 -2.98 8.19
C VAL A 6 10.94 -3.28 7.30
N SER A 7 11.15 -3.66 6.04
CA SER A 7 10.05 -3.95 5.12
C SER A 7 10.45 -4.96 4.04
N LEU A 8 9.43 -5.60 3.44
CA LEU A 8 9.59 -6.30 2.17
C LEU A 8 9.42 -5.37 0.97
N LEU A 9 8.65 -4.31 1.15
CA LEU A 9 8.24 -3.40 0.08
C LEU A 9 8.90 -2.05 0.32
N TYR A 10 9.72 -1.63 -0.64
CA TYR A 10 10.35 -0.31 -0.68
C TYR A 10 10.76 -0.03 -2.12
N PRO A 11 10.78 1.23 -2.59
CA PRO A 11 11.28 1.56 -3.92
C PRO A 11 12.69 1.05 -4.14
N LEU A 12 12.94 0.58 -5.35
CA LEU A 12 14.25 0.09 -5.77
C LEU A 12 14.77 0.98 -6.92
N PRO A 13 16.08 1.21 -7.05
CA PRO A 13 16.64 1.88 -8.24
C PRO A 13 16.23 1.20 -9.55
N THR A 14 15.89 -0.07 -9.49
CA THR A 14 15.41 -0.90 -10.61
C THR A 14 13.89 -0.96 -10.74
N ASN A 15 13.13 -0.42 -9.77
CA ASN A 15 11.67 -0.35 -9.76
C ASN A 15 11.17 0.68 -8.73
N ALA A 16 11.03 1.93 -9.16
CA ALA A 16 10.60 3.04 -8.29
C ALA A 16 9.12 2.93 -7.84
N ALA A 17 8.29 2.17 -8.56
CA ALA A 17 6.87 2.00 -8.24
C ALA A 17 6.60 1.02 -7.09
N ARG A 18 7.65 0.35 -6.57
CA ARG A 18 7.50 -0.70 -5.57
C ARG A 18 7.46 -0.11 -4.16
N GLY A 19 6.36 -0.33 -3.42
CA GLY A 19 6.29 0.00 -1.99
C GLY A 19 6.44 1.49 -1.67
N THR A 20 5.91 2.37 -2.52
CA THR A 20 5.99 3.82 -2.37
C THR A 20 5.40 4.29 -1.04
N PHE A 21 4.29 3.71 -0.58
CA PHE A 21 3.68 4.05 0.71
C PHE A 21 4.60 3.80 1.92
N VAL A 22 5.55 2.85 1.82
CA VAL A 22 6.55 2.63 2.87
C VAL A 22 7.64 3.71 2.81
N ALA A 23 7.99 4.13 1.59
CA ALA A 23 8.94 5.23 1.41
C ALA A 23 8.36 6.56 1.89
N ASP A 24 7.08 6.82 1.62
CA ASP A 24 6.39 8.02 2.10
C ASP A 24 6.41 8.11 3.62
N HIS A 25 6.10 6.99 4.29
CA HIS A 25 6.19 6.94 5.75
C HIS A 25 7.63 7.18 6.24
N ALA A 26 8.63 6.57 5.61
CA ALA A 26 10.03 6.77 5.98
C ALA A 26 10.49 8.22 5.77
N LEU A 27 10.04 8.86 4.67
CA LEU A 27 10.34 10.25 4.38
C LEU A 27 9.64 11.20 5.37
N ALA A 28 8.37 10.96 5.66
CA ALA A 28 7.62 11.74 6.64
C ALA A 28 8.24 11.66 8.05
N LEU A 29 8.68 10.49 8.50
CA LEU A 29 9.45 10.33 9.74
C LEU A 29 10.75 11.13 9.71
N LYS A 30 11.46 11.13 8.58
CA LYS A 30 12.68 11.94 8.42
C LYS A 30 12.38 13.45 8.46
N GLU A 31 11.29 13.89 7.84
CA GLU A 31 10.84 15.29 7.86
C GLU A 31 10.49 15.77 9.28
N GLN A 32 10.00 14.89 10.14
CA GLN A 32 9.81 15.15 11.58
C GLN A 32 11.11 15.16 12.38
N GLY A 33 12.26 15.02 11.73
CA GLY A 33 13.57 15.09 12.39
C GLY A 33 14.10 13.77 12.96
N HIS A 34 13.48 12.63 12.61
CA HIS A 34 14.03 11.32 12.98
C HIS A 34 15.20 10.93 12.06
N ASP A 35 16.20 10.25 12.62
CA ASP A 35 17.27 9.61 11.82
C ASP A 35 16.81 8.22 11.41
N VAL A 36 16.38 8.09 10.15
CA VAL A 36 15.76 6.87 9.61
C VAL A 36 16.74 6.11 8.73
N ARG A 37 16.87 4.80 8.97
CA ARG A 37 17.50 3.85 8.04
C ARG A 37 16.52 2.74 7.68
N VAL A 38 16.65 2.21 6.47
CA VAL A 38 15.73 1.20 5.95
C VAL A 38 16.43 -0.12 5.67
N VAL A 39 15.81 -1.21 6.12
CA VAL A 39 16.17 -2.58 5.73
C VAL A 39 15.06 -3.14 4.85
N ASN A 40 15.32 -3.25 3.55
CA ASN A 40 14.37 -3.79 2.58
C ASN A 40 14.72 -5.26 2.28
N CYS A 41 14.10 -6.21 2.98
CA CYS A 41 14.36 -7.64 2.79
C CYS A 41 13.89 -8.10 1.41
N LEU A 42 14.79 -8.63 0.59
CA LEU A 42 14.48 -9.08 -0.76
C LEU A 42 14.72 -10.59 -0.92
N PRO A 43 13.85 -11.32 -1.61
CA PRO A 43 14.11 -12.73 -1.91
C PRO A 43 15.30 -12.89 -2.86
N ARG A 44 16.05 -13.98 -2.70
CA ARG A 44 17.00 -14.43 -3.72
C ARG A 44 16.24 -14.96 -4.90
N MET A 45 16.49 -14.43 -6.08
CA MET A 45 15.82 -14.87 -7.30
C MET A 45 16.68 -14.66 -8.53
N LEU A 46 16.38 -15.41 -9.57
CA LEU A 46 17.00 -15.29 -10.88
C LEU A 46 16.12 -14.40 -11.79
N ARG A 47 16.75 -13.75 -12.78
CA ARG A 47 16.07 -12.79 -13.66
C ARG A 47 14.82 -13.36 -14.35
N TYR A 48 14.86 -14.63 -14.80
CA TYR A 48 13.72 -15.25 -15.47
C TYR A 48 12.50 -15.46 -14.55
N GLN A 49 12.70 -15.48 -13.23
CA GLN A 49 11.62 -15.62 -12.26
C GLN A 49 10.81 -14.33 -12.10
N GLU A 50 11.43 -13.17 -12.33
CA GLU A 50 10.75 -11.86 -12.28
C GLU A 50 9.64 -11.76 -13.35
N ALA A 51 9.87 -12.33 -14.54
CA ALA A 51 8.90 -12.29 -15.64
C ALA A 51 7.55 -12.95 -15.29
N ARG A 52 7.56 -13.88 -14.35
CA ARG A 52 6.37 -14.60 -13.89
C ARG A 52 5.58 -13.92 -12.79
N ARG A 53 6.18 -12.89 -12.11
CA ARG A 53 5.56 -12.20 -10.97
C ARG A 53 5.83 -10.71 -11.06
N SER A 54 4.84 -9.93 -11.48
CA SER A 54 4.96 -8.48 -11.65
C SER A 54 5.38 -7.74 -10.36
N THR A 55 4.96 -8.24 -9.19
CA THR A 55 5.31 -7.67 -7.87
C THR A 55 6.80 -7.81 -7.52
N LEU A 56 7.54 -8.66 -8.23
CA LEU A 56 8.97 -8.91 -8.01
C LEU A 56 9.87 -8.30 -9.09
N THR A 57 9.32 -7.52 -10.00
CA THR A 57 10.08 -6.82 -11.05
C THR A 57 11.18 -5.96 -10.43
N GLY A 58 12.39 -6.04 -10.98
CA GLY A 58 13.57 -5.29 -10.54
C GLY A 58 14.32 -5.88 -9.34
N VAL A 59 13.75 -6.88 -8.63
CA VAL A 59 14.35 -7.44 -7.43
C VAL A 59 15.66 -8.15 -7.69
N ALA A 60 15.78 -8.94 -8.77
CA ALA A 60 17.01 -9.70 -9.04
C ALA A 60 18.26 -8.81 -9.29
N LYS A 61 18.03 -7.61 -9.86
CA LYS A 61 19.08 -6.65 -10.20
C LYS A 61 19.29 -5.56 -9.15
N ALA A 62 18.43 -5.46 -8.14
CA ALA A 62 18.51 -4.42 -7.15
C ALA A 62 19.85 -4.47 -6.40
N PRO A 63 20.52 -3.33 -6.19
CA PRO A 63 21.76 -3.29 -5.41
C PRO A 63 21.50 -3.68 -3.94
N ARG A 64 22.54 -4.07 -3.23
CA ARG A 64 22.45 -4.41 -1.80
C ARG A 64 22.34 -3.17 -0.91
N THR A 65 22.92 -2.07 -1.35
CA THR A 65 22.88 -0.78 -0.66
C THR A 65 22.60 0.29 -1.67
N PHE A 66 21.74 1.24 -1.30
CA PHE A 66 21.43 2.42 -2.10
C PHE A 66 20.88 3.51 -1.19
N GLU A 67 20.54 4.64 -1.77
CA GLU A 67 19.89 5.76 -1.07
C GLU A 67 18.60 6.13 -1.79
N HIS A 68 17.57 6.52 -1.01
CA HIS A 68 16.30 6.99 -1.53
C HIS A 68 15.81 8.16 -0.68
N GLY A 69 15.64 9.34 -1.29
CA GLY A 69 15.24 10.55 -0.57
C GLY A 69 16.19 10.93 0.59
N GLY A 70 17.50 10.67 0.45
CA GLY A 70 18.48 10.89 1.50
C GLY A 70 18.39 9.90 2.66
N ILE A 71 17.68 8.77 2.50
CA ILE A 71 17.60 7.66 3.47
C ILE A 71 18.48 6.51 2.98
N LYS A 72 19.36 6.03 3.85
CA LYS A 72 20.21 4.86 3.56
C LYS A 72 19.40 3.58 3.61
N VAL A 73 19.48 2.77 2.55
CA VAL A 73 18.73 1.51 2.41
C VAL A 73 19.70 0.33 2.29
N PHE A 74 19.46 -0.71 3.07
CA PHE A 74 20.14 -2.00 2.93
C PHE A 74 19.14 -3.07 2.51
N ALA A 75 19.46 -3.82 1.46
CA ALA A 75 18.59 -4.86 0.89
C ALA A 75 19.21 -6.27 1.06
N PRO A 76 19.16 -6.86 2.26
CA PRO A 76 19.63 -8.21 2.49
C PRO A 76 18.80 -9.22 1.68
N ARG A 77 19.45 -10.30 1.25
CA ARG A 77 18.83 -11.34 0.45
C ARG A 77 18.50 -12.55 1.32
N TYR A 78 17.24 -12.94 1.34
CA TYR A 78 16.78 -14.16 1.99
C TYR A 78 16.34 -15.23 0.99
N THR A 79 16.30 -16.48 1.41
CA THR A 79 15.85 -17.61 0.58
C THR A 79 14.38 -17.91 0.92
N ALA A 80 13.54 -17.90 -0.10
CA ALA A 80 12.14 -18.32 -0.01
C ALA A 80 11.78 -19.10 -1.28
N LEU A 81 10.88 -20.05 -1.13
CA LEU A 81 10.25 -20.72 -2.26
C LEU A 81 8.86 -20.12 -2.51
N PRO A 82 8.40 -20.14 -3.77
CA PRO A 82 7.03 -19.75 -4.10
C PRO A 82 6.02 -20.50 -3.24
N GLU A 83 4.92 -19.81 -2.85
CA GLU A 83 3.82 -20.40 -2.04
C GLU A 83 4.23 -20.89 -0.64
N HIS A 84 5.45 -20.57 -0.21
CA HIS A 84 5.97 -20.87 1.13
C HIS A 84 5.86 -22.34 1.57
N PRO A 85 6.20 -23.35 0.75
CA PRO A 85 6.10 -24.75 1.15
C PRO A 85 7.00 -25.09 2.35
N TRP A 86 8.08 -24.33 2.55
CA TRP A 86 9.00 -24.46 3.69
C TRP A 86 9.17 -23.12 4.43
N PRO A 87 8.19 -22.71 5.26
CA PRO A 87 8.25 -21.45 5.97
C PRO A 87 9.43 -21.37 6.96
N SER A 88 9.86 -22.50 7.53
CA SER A 88 11.03 -22.58 8.40
C SER A 88 12.31 -22.17 7.70
N LEU A 89 12.52 -22.56 6.45
CA LEU A 89 13.66 -22.13 5.65
C LEU A 89 13.65 -20.61 5.42
N THR A 90 12.50 -20.05 5.08
CA THR A 90 12.32 -18.60 4.91
C THR A 90 12.60 -17.86 6.22
N SER A 91 12.02 -18.31 7.34
CA SER A 91 12.24 -17.75 8.68
C SER A 91 13.72 -17.77 9.07
N PHE A 92 14.37 -18.92 8.92
CA PHE A 92 15.79 -19.08 9.22
C PHE A 92 16.65 -18.13 8.36
N SER A 93 16.39 -18.10 7.06
CA SER A 93 17.15 -17.29 6.11
C SER A 93 17.01 -15.79 6.39
N VAL A 94 15.79 -15.31 6.66
CA VAL A 94 15.52 -13.91 6.99
C VAL A 94 16.16 -13.53 8.32
N ARG A 95 15.99 -14.34 9.36
CA ARG A 95 16.60 -14.12 10.68
C ARG A 95 18.14 -14.11 10.61
N ARG A 96 18.73 -14.89 9.73
CA ARG A 96 20.19 -14.89 9.50
C ARG A 96 20.71 -13.56 8.94
N SER A 97 19.86 -12.76 8.30
CA SER A 97 20.22 -11.42 7.81
C SER A 97 20.57 -10.44 8.93
N ALA A 98 20.19 -10.70 10.18
CA ALA A 98 20.49 -9.83 11.32
C ALA A 98 21.97 -9.46 11.43
N ALA A 99 22.88 -10.43 11.30
CA ALA A 99 24.32 -10.17 11.37
C ALA A 99 24.83 -9.25 10.23
N SER A 100 24.22 -9.32 9.06
CA SER A 100 24.56 -8.42 7.94
C SER A 100 23.95 -7.02 8.11
N VAL A 101 22.79 -6.92 8.72
CA VAL A 101 22.18 -5.64 9.11
C VAL A 101 23.06 -4.93 10.13
N GLU A 102 23.49 -5.62 11.19
CA GLU A 102 24.38 -5.06 12.22
C GLU A 102 25.68 -4.55 11.64
N ARG A 103 26.30 -5.34 10.75
CA ARG A 103 27.53 -4.93 10.09
C ARG A 103 27.34 -3.69 9.21
N TRP A 104 26.19 -3.60 8.53
CA TRP A 104 25.87 -2.43 7.71
C TRP A 104 25.58 -1.18 8.54
N LEU A 105 24.94 -1.34 9.69
CA LEU A 105 24.66 -0.23 10.60
C LEU A 105 25.93 0.35 11.25
N GLY A 106 26.99 -0.48 11.44
CA GLY A 106 28.21 -0.06 12.13
C GLY A 106 27.92 0.36 13.57
N ASP A 107 28.29 1.58 13.93
CA ASP A 107 28.06 2.14 15.28
C ASP A 107 26.67 2.75 15.45
N TRP A 108 25.91 2.93 14.38
CA TRP A 108 24.55 3.44 14.46
C TRP A 108 23.63 2.39 15.10
N ARG A 109 22.93 2.80 16.15
CA ARG A 109 21.98 1.94 16.86
C ARG A 109 20.58 2.56 16.83
N PRO A 110 19.56 1.85 16.39
CA PRO A 110 18.18 2.31 16.48
C PRO A 110 17.71 2.32 17.94
N GLU A 111 16.79 3.21 18.22
CA GLU A 111 16.05 3.29 19.49
C GLU A 111 14.73 2.55 19.40
N SER A 112 14.20 2.42 18.19
CA SER A 112 13.00 1.61 17.89
C SER A 112 13.06 1.01 16.49
N ILE A 113 12.24 -0.01 16.27
CA ILE A 113 12.05 -0.62 14.94
C ILE A 113 10.59 -0.42 14.51
N VAL A 114 10.37 0.03 13.27
CA VAL A 114 9.06 0.02 12.61
C VAL A 114 9.09 -1.00 11.48
N CYS A 115 8.20 -1.99 11.52
CA CYS A 115 8.18 -3.06 10.53
C CYS A 115 6.91 -3.01 9.67
N HIS A 116 7.04 -2.71 8.39
CA HIS A 116 5.94 -2.83 7.43
C HIS A 116 5.87 -4.24 6.86
N THR A 117 4.69 -4.85 6.97
CA THR A 117 4.41 -6.26 6.66
C THR A 117 5.09 -7.24 7.62
N LEU A 118 4.33 -8.24 8.08
CA LEU A 118 4.84 -9.15 9.10
C LEU A 118 5.64 -10.30 8.49
N TRP A 119 5.12 -10.93 7.44
CA TRP A 119 5.79 -12.09 6.84
C TRP A 119 6.56 -11.74 5.58
N PRO A 120 7.84 -12.10 5.50
CA PRO A 120 8.71 -12.60 6.56
C PRO A 120 9.56 -11.50 7.25
N ALA A 121 9.35 -10.21 6.95
CA ALA A 121 10.16 -9.10 7.49
C ALA A 121 10.07 -8.99 9.01
N GLY A 122 8.87 -9.23 9.59
CA GLY A 122 8.65 -9.24 11.03
C GLY A 122 9.53 -10.24 11.78
N MET A 123 9.89 -11.36 11.15
CA MET A 123 10.83 -12.34 11.73
C MET A 123 12.23 -11.73 11.98
N LEU A 124 12.64 -10.79 11.11
CA LEU A 124 13.89 -10.06 11.28
C LEU A 124 13.74 -8.97 12.33
N ALA A 125 12.66 -8.19 12.26
CA ALA A 125 12.37 -7.12 13.21
C ALA A 125 12.31 -7.66 14.65
N GLU A 126 11.54 -8.74 14.89
CA GLU A 126 11.46 -9.43 16.17
C GLU A 126 12.85 -9.87 16.67
N LYS A 127 13.65 -10.48 15.80
CA LYS A 127 15.00 -10.92 16.16
C LYS A 127 15.91 -9.78 16.55
N LEU A 128 15.87 -8.67 15.81
CA LEU A 128 16.69 -7.49 16.08
C LEU A 128 16.22 -6.78 17.35
N SER A 129 14.90 -6.64 17.55
CA SER A 129 14.31 -6.10 18.77
C SER A 129 14.77 -6.84 20.02
N LYS A 130 14.65 -8.19 20.02
CA LYS A 130 15.11 -9.03 21.12
C LYS A 130 16.62 -8.94 21.36
N ARG A 131 17.41 -8.84 20.28
CA ARG A 131 18.86 -8.80 20.37
C ARG A 131 19.41 -7.48 20.93
N TRP A 132 18.74 -6.39 20.61
CA TRP A 132 19.15 -5.06 21.06
C TRP A 132 18.37 -4.57 22.27
N ALA A 133 17.40 -5.36 22.74
CA ALA A 133 16.48 -5.00 23.82
C ALA A 133 15.78 -3.64 23.57
N ILE A 134 15.33 -3.41 22.34
CA ILE A 134 14.59 -2.22 21.92
C ILE A 134 13.18 -2.57 21.48
N PRO A 135 12.20 -1.68 21.68
CA PRO A 135 10.82 -1.92 21.26
C PRO A 135 10.66 -1.89 19.74
N TRP A 136 9.57 -2.50 19.27
CA TRP A 136 9.20 -2.44 17.87
C TRP A 136 7.69 -2.33 17.66
N ALA A 137 7.32 -1.59 16.63
CA ALA A 137 5.95 -1.52 16.12
C ALA A 137 5.86 -2.27 14.78
N ALA A 138 4.72 -2.89 14.54
CA ALA A 138 4.41 -3.53 13.27
C ALA A 138 3.25 -2.83 12.57
N VAL A 139 3.36 -2.64 11.26
CA VAL A 139 2.28 -2.13 10.40
C VAL A 139 1.73 -3.28 9.59
N VAL A 140 0.46 -3.62 9.79
CA VAL A 140 -0.22 -4.68 9.03
C VAL A 140 -1.01 -4.09 7.88
N HIS A 141 -0.81 -4.73 6.72
CA HIS A 141 -1.54 -4.48 5.50
C HIS A 141 -2.47 -5.65 5.18
N GLY A 142 -3.31 -5.53 4.14
CA GLY A 142 -4.36 -6.52 3.88
C GLY A 142 -3.89 -7.97 3.76
N TRP A 143 -2.71 -8.21 3.18
CA TRP A 143 -2.22 -9.58 3.05
C TRP A 143 -1.95 -10.23 4.41
N ASP A 144 -1.36 -9.50 5.35
CA ASP A 144 -0.96 -10.02 6.66
C ASP A 144 -2.15 -10.62 7.42
N ILE A 145 -3.27 -9.90 7.40
CA ILE A 145 -4.48 -10.27 8.15
C ILE A 145 -5.43 -11.14 7.30
N ASP A 146 -5.71 -10.73 6.05
CA ASP A 146 -6.75 -11.37 5.23
C ASP A 146 -6.32 -12.73 4.66
N VAL A 147 -5.03 -12.88 4.39
CA VAL A 147 -4.46 -14.07 3.76
C VAL A 147 -3.48 -14.78 4.68
N GLY A 148 -2.53 -14.04 5.24
CA GLY A 148 -1.42 -14.59 6.02
C GLY A 148 -1.88 -15.41 7.21
N LEU A 149 -2.85 -14.91 7.99
CA LEU A 149 -3.42 -15.64 9.14
C LEU A 149 -4.08 -16.97 8.75
N LYS A 150 -4.71 -17.03 7.59
CA LYS A 150 -5.42 -18.22 7.10
C LYS A 150 -4.54 -19.13 6.23
N HIS A 151 -3.31 -18.71 5.97
CA HIS A 151 -2.43 -19.44 5.06
C HIS A 151 -1.94 -20.74 5.71
N PRO A 152 -2.12 -21.92 5.08
CA PRO A 152 -1.83 -23.22 5.70
C PRO A 152 -0.39 -23.38 6.17
N SER A 153 0.58 -22.78 5.47
CA SER A 153 2.00 -22.94 5.80
C SER A 153 2.53 -21.87 6.77
N VAL A 154 1.96 -20.67 6.80
CA VAL A 154 2.51 -19.55 7.59
C VAL A 154 1.54 -19.02 8.65
N GLY A 155 0.28 -19.48 8.69
CA GLY A 155 -0.75 -18.94 9.57
C GLY A 155 -0.36 -18.96 11.05
N ALA A 156 0.18 -20.06 11.56
CA ALA A 156 0.67 -20.15 12.93
C ALA A 156 1.80 -19.16 13.23
N THR A 157 2.71 -18.96 12.27
CA THR A 157 3.78 -17.96 12.39
C THR A 157 3.21 -16.54 12.35
N MET A 158 2.21 -16.27 11.50
CA MET A 158 1.52 -14.99 11.45
C MET A 158 0.80 -14.67 12.75
N GLN A 159 0.11 -15.66 13.33
CA GLN A 159 -0.53 -15.53 14.64
C GLN A 159 0.48 -15.12 15.73
N SER A 160 1.67 -15.74 15.74
CA SER A 160 2.74 -15.38 16.67
C SER A 160 3.27 -13.97 16.39
N LEU A 161 3.45 -13.60 15.12
CA LEU A 161 3.98 -12.28 14.73
C LEU A 161 3.02 -11.13 15.01
N ILE A 162 1.71 -11.36 14.99
CA ILE A 162 0.71 -10.35 15.38
C ILE A 162 0.80 -10.05 16.87
N GLN A 163 1.13 -11.05 17.71
CA GLN A 163 1.25 -10.88 19.16
C GLN A 163 2.60 -10.30 19.62
N SER A 164 3.64 -10.38 18.76
CA SER A 164 5.02 -10.09 19.16
C SER A 164 5.41 -8.61 19.27
N PRO A 165 4.91 -7.66 18.45
CA PRO A 165 5.29 -6.24 18.54
C PRO A 165 4.79 -5.58 19.84
N ASN A 166 5.51 -4.58 20.33
CA ASN A 166 5.05 -3.74 21.43
C ASN A 166 3.78 -2.98 21.04
N HIS A 167 3.71 -2.52 19.77
CA HIS A 167 2.54 -1.87 19.22
C HIS A 167 2.22 -2.38 17.81
N LEU A 168 0.94 -2.59 17.50
CA LEU A 168 0.46 -2.99 16.17
C LEU A 168 -0.35 -1.85 15.56
N VAL A 169 0.02 -1.44 14.37
CA VAL A 169 -0.71 -0.45 13.58
C VAL A 169 -1.41 -1.13 12.42
N ALA A 170 -2.71 -0.98 12.33
CA ALA A 170 -3.53 -1.43 11.20
C ALA A 170 -3.85 -0.23 10.29
N VAL A 171 -3.77 -0.42 8.96
CA VAL A 171 -4.00 0.67 8.00
C VAL A 171 -5.48 0.94 7.71
N SER A 172 -6.39 0.24 8.35
CA SER A 172 -7.85 0.49 8.32
C SER A 172 -8.53 -0.12 9.55
N GLU A 173 -9.69 0.44 9.93
CA GLU A 173 -10.51 -0.03 11.07
C GLU A 173 -10.85 -1.52 10.93
N ARG A 174 -11.19 -1.95 9.72
CA ARG A 174 -11.46 -3.37 9.45
C ARG A 174 -10.27 -4.28 9.76
N LEU A 175 -9.05 -3.86 9.47
CA LEU A 175 -7.86 -4.65 9.78
C LEU A 175 -7.50 -4.60 11.26
N GLU A 176 -7.71 -3.47 11.91
CA GLU A 176 -7.58 -3.32 13.37
C GLU A 176 -8.50 -4.30 14.10
N GLN A 177 -9.80 -4.25 13.80
CA GLN A 177 -10.78 -5.15 14.41
C GLN A 177 -10.41 -6.63 14.20
N ARG A 178 -9.97 -6.99 12.98
CA ARG A 178 -9.54 -8.37 12.70
C ARG A 178 -8.26 -8.79 13.42
N ALA A 179 -7.37 -7.85 13.71
CA ALA A 179 -6.18 -8.13 14.53
C ALA A 179 -6.60 -8.38 16.00
N VAL A 180 -7.54 -7.60 16.51
CA VAL A 180 -8.14 -7.78 17.85
C VAL A 180 -8.89 -9.12 17.92
N ASP A 181 -9.71 -9.44 16.92
CA ASP A 181 -10.42 -10.74 16.83
C ASP A 181 -9.44 -11.93 16.77
N ALA A 182 -8.23 -11.72 16.23
CA ALA A 182 -7.15 -12.70 16.27
C ALA A 182 -6.40 -12.75 17.63
N GLY A 183 -6.91 -12.07 18.65
CA GLY A 183 -6.39 -12.08 20.02
C GLY A 183 -5.33 -11.01 20.31
N ARG A 184 -5.12 -10.03 19.41
CA ARG A 184 -4.23 -8.90 19.72
C ARG A 184 -4.88 -7.97 20.76
N PRO A 185 -4.17 -7.56 21.84
CA PRO A 185 -4.70 -6.60 22.79
C PRO A 185 -5.03 -5.25 22.15
N SER A 186 -6.23 -4.72 22.38
CA SER A 186 -6.69 -3.46 21.82
C SER A 186 -5.87 -2.25 22.30
N GLU A 187 -5.43 -2.25 23.54
CA GLU A 187 -4.62 -1.19 24.15
C GLU A 187 -3.23 -1.02 23.50
N SER A 188 -2.77 -2.00 22.77
CA SER A 188 -1.51 -1.94 22.01
C SER A 188 -1.73 -2.08 20.51
N THR A 189 -2.92 -1.72 20.06
CA THR A 189 -3.31 -1.71 18.65
C THR A 189 -3.93 -0.37 18.30
N SER A 190 -3.62 0.18 17.14
CA SER A 190 -4.27 1.39 16.65
C SER A 190 -4.44 1.37 15.13
N MET A 191 -5.47 2.08 14.67
CA MET A 191 -5.69 2.34 13.26
C MET A 191 -4.99 3.62 12.85
N ILE A 192 -3.99 3.51 11.98
CA ILE A 192 -3.32 4.65 11.35
C ILE A 192 -3.24 4.38 9.85
N PRO A 193 -4.00 5.10 9.01
CA PRO A 193 -4.00 4.87 7.57
C PRO A 193 -2.68 5.31 6.93
N CYS A 194 -2.41 4.86 5.72
CA CYS A 194 -1.37 5.46 4.91
C CYS A 194 -1.83 6.86 4.47
N HIS A 195 -0.98 7.87 4.66
CA HIS A 195 -1.27 9.22 4.18
C HIS A 195 -1.17 9.32 2.66
N VAL A 196 -1.86 10.29 2.11
CA VAL A 196 -1.75 10.65 0.69
C VAL A 196 -0.54 11.55 0.51
N ALA A 197 0.36 11.16 -0.39
CA ALA A 197 1.62 11.86 -0.65
C ALA A 197 1.68 12.30 -2.12
N VAL A 198 0.67 13.06 -2.57
CA VAL A 198 0.66 13.70 -3.88
C VAL A 198 1.34 15.07 -3.74
N GLU A 199 2.32 15.34 -4.60
CA GLU A 199 3.04 16.60 -4.59
C GLU A 199 2.16 17.76 -5.12
N ASP A 200 2.39 18.97 -4.63
CA ASP A 200 1.54 20.15 -4.86
C ASP A 200 1.27 20.43 -6.35
N GLU A 201 2.23 20.14 -7.21
CA GLU A 201 2.09 20.37 -8.66
C GLU A 201 1.00 19.49 -9.31
N TRP A 202 0.57 18.40 -8.67
CA TRP A 202 -0.52 17.54 -9.14
C TRP A 202 -1.84 17.73 -8.39
N LEU A 203 -1.88 18.54 -7.34
CA LEU A 203 -3.13 18.83 -6.63
C LEU A 203 -4.05 19.68 -7.51
N ARG A 204 -5.30 19.27 -7.66
CA ARG A 204 -6.30 19.98 -8.47
C ARG A 204 -7.67 19.93 -7.81
N PRO A 205 -8.48 20.99 -7.98
CA PRO A 205 -9.90 20.92 -7.66
C PRO A 205 -10.58 19.84 -8.50
N MET A 206 -11.66 19.29 -7.98
CA MET A 206 -12.43 18.28 -8.68
C MET A 206 -12.92 18.80 -10.03
N LYS A 207 -12.84 17.94 -11.03
CA LYS A 207 -13.30 18.26 -12.40
C LYS A 207 -14.78 18.61 -12.41
N PRO A 208 -15.20 19.60 -13.23
CA PRO A 208 -16.59 19.93 -13.39
C PRO A 208 -17.36 18.75 -13.98
N SER A 209 -18.66 18.69 -13.67
CA SER A 209 -19.55 17.67 -14.21
C SER A 209 -19.52 17.62 -15.74
N LYS A 210 -19.42 16.42 -16.29
CA LYS A 210 -19.41 16.17 -17.73
C LYS A 210 -20.81 15.82 -18.22
N LYS A 211 -21.50 16.75 -18.88
CA LYS A 211 -22.81 16.46 -19.47
C LYS A 211 -22.66 15.49 -20.64
N ARG A 212 -23.51 14.47 -20.67
CA ARG A 212 -23.57 13.52 -21.80
C ARG A 212 -24.11 14.20 -23.05
N TRP A 213 -23.26 14.29 -24.07
CA TRP A 213 -23.69 14.63 -25.43
C TRP A 213 -23.62 13.35 -26.30
N ARG A 214 -24.34 13.30 -27.37
CA ARG A 214 -24.24 12.17 -28.32
C ARG A 214 -22.78 11.97 -28.74
N LYS A 215 -22.19 10.78 -28.51
CA LYS A 215 -20.78 10.43 -28.76
C LYS A 215 -19.76 11.21 -27.88
N SER A 216 -20.08 11.48 -26.63
CA SER A 216 -19.08 12.00 -25.68
C SER A 216 -17.99 10.95 -25.37
N ASN A 217 -16.76 11.41 -25.29
CA ASN A 217 -15.64 10.57 -24.88
C ASN A 217 -15.65 10.41 -23.34
N ILE A 218 -15.22 9.26 -22.89
CA ILE A 218 -14.90 8.98 -21.50
C ILE A 218 -13.56 8.26 -21.41
N ASP A 219 -12.61 8.87 -20.72
CA ASP A 219 -11.30 8.27 -20.45
C ASP A 219 -11.28 7.68 -19.05
N ILE A 220 -11.32 6.36 -18.97
CA ILE A 220 -11.32 5.59 -17.72
C ILE A 220 -9.87 5.22 -17.38
N LEU A 221 -9.43 5.57 -16.17
CA LEU A 221 -8.18 5.08 -15.61
C LEU A 221 -8.44 3.82 -14.79
N PHE A 222 -7.84 2.70 -15.20
CA PHE A 222 -7.70 1.50 -14.37
C PHE A 222 -6.33 1.55 -13.67
N PRO A 223 -6.24 1.89 -12.37
CA PRO A 223 -5.00 2.27 -11.72
C PRO A 223 -4.17 1.08 -11.24
N ALA A 224 -4.10 0.00 -12.04
CA ALA A 224 -3.39 -1.22 -11.66
C ALA A 224 -2.81 -1.98 -12.86
N ASP A 225 -1.92 -2.95 -12.57
CA ASP A 225 -1.46 -3.93 -13.57
C ASP A 225 -2.60 -4.91 -13.88
N PRO A 226 -3.08 -4.99 -15.14
CA PRO A 226 -4.18 -5.86 -15.55
C PRO A 226 -3.92 -7.36 -15.35
N ARG A 227 -2.64 -7.76 -15.19
CA ARG A 227 -2.25 -9.15 -14.93
C ARG A 227 -2.47 -9.59 -13.48
N ARG A 228 -2.84 -8.68 -12.58
CA ARG A 228 -3.12 -8.97 -11.18
C ARG A 228 -4.57 -9.41 -11.01
N PRO A 229 -4.85 -10.71 -10.72
CA PRO A 229 -6.22 -11.25 -10.69
C PRO A 229 -7.11 -10.57 -9.64
N GLU A 230 -6.51 -10.14 -8.53
CA GLU A 230 -7.22 -9.46 -7.44
C GLU A 230 -7.72 -8.06 -7.82
N LYS A 231 -7.17 -7.45 -8.89
CA LYS A 231 -7.60 -6.15 -9.42
C LYS A 231 -8.78 -6.25 -10.39
N ASN A 232 -9.09 -7.47 -10.87
CA ASN A 232 -10.29 -7.79 -11.65
C ASN A 232 -10.48 -6.92 -12.91
N HIS A 233 -9.42 -6.78 -13.71
CA HIS A 233 -9.42 -5.96 -14.94
C HIS A 233 -10.54 -6.33 -15.93
N MET A 234 -10.93 -7.63 -15.99
CA MET A 234 -12.03 -8.05 -16.87
C MET A 234 -13.36 -7.37 -16.54
N LEU A 235 -13.62 -7.05 -15.28
CA LEU A 235 -14.83 -6.32 -14.90
C LEU A 235 -14.77 -4.87 -15.38
N ALA A 236 -13.60 -4.23 -15.36
CA ALA A 236 -13.42 -2.88 -15.91
C ALA A 236 -13.65 -2.86 -17.43
N LEU A 237 -13.16 -3.88 -18.15
CA LEU A 237 -13.40 -3.99 -19.60
C LEU A 237 -14.90 -4.15 -19.93
N ARG A 238 -15.61 -5.02 -19.20
CA ARG A 238 -17.08 -5.20 -19.38
C ARG A 238 -17.87 -3.92 -19.06
N CYS A 239 -17.44 -3.17 -18.04
CA CYS A 239 -18.02 -1.85 -17.74
C CYS A 239 -17.83 -0.91 -18.95
N GLY A 240 -16.63 -0.86 -19.53
CA GLY A 240 -16.35 -0.07 -20.74
C GLY A 240 -17.23 -0.46 -21.93
N GLU A 241 -17.36 -1.76 -22.21
CA GLU A 241 -18.23 -2.28 -23.27
C GLU A 241 -19.71 -1.85 -23.09
N LEU A 242 -20.21 -1.85 -21.86
CA LEU A 242 -21.57 -1.38 -21.57
C LEU A 242 -21.73 0.13 -21.76
N LEU A 243 -20.75 0.92 -21.38
CA LEU A 243 -20.74 2.35 -21.64
C LEU A 243 -20.73 2.64 -23.14
N GLU A 244 -19.99 1.86 -23.94
CA GLU A 244 -20.03 1.98 -25.41
C GLU A 244 -21.42 1.65 -25.98
N GLN A 245 -22.08 0.59 -25.50
CA GLN A 245 -23.46 0.26 -25.86
C GLN A 245 -24.45 1.37 -25.49
N ARG A 246 -24.18 2.13 -24.43
CA ARG A 246 -24.94 3.32 -24.03
C ARG A 246 -24.59 4.57 -24.85
N GLY A 247 -23.65 4.50 -25.80
CA GLY A 247 -23.28 5.56 -26.74
C GLY A 247 -22.11 6.44 -26.33
N TRP A 248 -21.30 6.03 -25.33
CA TRP A 248 -20.02 6.65 -25.06
C TRP A 248 -18.94 6.18 -26.02
N ILE A 249 -17.90 6.99 -26.20
CA ILE A 249 -16.64 6.56 -26.83
C ILE A 249 -15.66 6.35 -25.69
N VAL A 250 -15.32 5.07 -25.40
CA VAL A 250 -14.58 4.70 -24.18
C VAL A 250 -13.12 4.46 -24.46
N GLY A 251 -12.24 5.14 -23.74
CA GLY A 251 -10.83 4.81 -23.60
C GLY A 251 -10.54 4.22 -22.23
N ILE A 252 -9.81 3.09 -22.13
CA ILE A 252 -9.36 2.53 -20.85
C ILE A 252 -7.84 2.52 -20.81
N THR A 253 -7.27 3.32 -19.90
CA THR A 253 -5.83 3.34 -19.63
C THR A 253 -5.50 2.50 -18.42
N THR A 254 -4.50 1.62 -18.53
CA THR A 254 -4.02 0.79 -17.41
C THR A 254 -2.66 1.26 -16.92
N LEU A 255 -2.41 1.15 -15.62
CA LEU A 255 -1.12 1.46 -15.02
C LEU A 255 -0.36 0.19 -14.68
N LYS A 256 0.85 0.08 -15.20
CA LYS A 256 1.72 -1.06 -14.97
C LYS A 256 3.09 -0.58 -14.48
N GLN A 257 3.29 -0.60 -13.15
CA GLN A 257 4.58 -0.27 -12.54
C GLN A 257 5.17 1.06 -13.02
N GLN A 258 4.32 2.08 -13.12
CA GLN A 258 4.73 3.42 -13.52
C GLN A 258 5.29 4.19 -12.32
N PRO A 259 6.28 5.07 -12.51
CA PRO A 259 6.66 6.08 -11.53
C PRO A 259 5.46 6.94 -11.13
N ARG A 260 5.42 7.41 -9.89
CA ARG A 260 4.32 8.22 -9.35
C ARG A 260 3.95 9.46 -10.19
N PRO A 261 4.89 10.29 -10.66
CA PRO A 261 4.54 11.42 -11.54
C PRO A 261 3.70 11.00 -12.74
N ILE A 262 4.06 9.90 -13.41
CA ILE A 262 3.29 9.37 -14.54
C ILE A 262 1.89 8.88 -14.09
N VAL A 263 1.78 8.30 -12.90
CA VAL A 263 0.48 7.88 -12.34
C VAL A 263 -0.42 9.11 -12.13
N TRP A 264 0.11 10.16 -11.50
CA TRP A 264 -0.62 11.40 -11.24
C TRP A 264 -0.98 12.15 -12.53
N ASP A 265 -0.07 12.21 -13.51
CA ASP A 265 -0.38 12.74 -14.85
C ASP A 265 -1.56 12.00 -15.52
N ARG A 266 -1.62 10.67 -15.36
CA ARG A 266 -2.75 9.88 -15.88
C ARG A 266 -4.03 10.12 -15.10
N MET A 267 -3.95 10.34 -13.79
CA MET A 267 -5.10 10.76 -12.99
C MET A 267 -5.60 12.14 -13.44
N LEU A 268 -4.72 13.09 -13.67
CA LEU A 268 -5.10 14.44 -14.13
C LEU A 268 -5.88 14.44 -15.46
N VAL A 269 -5.58 13.55 -16.38
CA VAL A 269 -6.22 13.53 -17.71
C VAL A 269 -7.45 12.62 -17.77
N ALA A 270 -7.56 11.61 -16.93
CA ALA A 270 -8.72 10.71 -16.92
C ALA A 270 -10.01 11.41 -16.50
N ASP A 271 -11.14 11.00 -17.03
CA ASP A 271 -12.46 11.47 -16.62
C ASP A 271 -12.96 10.79 -15.34
N VAL A 272 -12.58 9.53 -15.15
CA VAL A 272 -12.92 8.74 -13.98
C VAL A 272 -11.85 7.67 -13.70
N THR A 273 -11.52 7.45 -12.45
CA THR A 273 -10.70 6.30 -12.01
C THR A 273 -11.63 5.18 -11.57
N LEU A 274 -11.45 3.99 -12.12
CA LEU A 274 -12.30 2.82 -11.88
C LEU A 274 -11.56 1.73 -11.11
N ILE A 275 -12.04 1.42 -9.90
CA ILE A 275 -11.48 0.40 -9.01
C ILE A 275 -12.42 -0.80 -8.96
N THR A 276 -12.03 -1.89 -9.60
CA THR A 276 -12.80 -3.14 -9.66
C THR A 276 -12.22 -4.25 -8.79
N SER A 277 -11.37 -3.90 -7.85
CA SER A 277 -10.64 -4.85 -7.02
C SER A 277 -11.56 -5.74 -6.21
N LYS A 278 -11.20 -7.03 -6.09
CA LYS A 278 -11.88 -8.00 -5.21
C LYS A 278 -11.54 -7.80 -3.74
N ARG A 279 -10.43 -7.14 -3.45
CA ARG A 279 -9.91 -6.89 -2.11
C ARG A 279 -8.94 -5.72 -2.11
N GLU A 280 -9.12 -4.81 -1.17
CA GLU A 280 -8.20 -3.73 -0.79
C GLU A 280 -8.19 -3.58 0.72
N SER A 281 -7.19 -2.89 1.26
CA SER A 281 -7.14 -2.50 2.68
C SER A 281 -7.58 -1.04 2.87
N GLY A 282 -7.14 -0.20 1.96
CA GLY A 282 -7.43 1.21 1.81
C GLY A 282 -6.72 1.67 0.55
N PRO A 283 -7.40 1.73 -0.62
CA PRO A 283 -6.72 1.96 -1.89
C PRO A 283 -6.22 3.40 -2.00
N LEU A 284 -4.91 3.61 -1.79
CA LEU A 284 -4.28 4.93 -1.94
C LEU A 284 -4.55 5.56 -3.30
N VAL A 285 -4.56 4.76 -4.36
CA VAL A 285 -4.84 5.24 -5.73
C VAL A 285 -6.23 5.90 -5.87
N ALA A 286 -7.22 5.55 -5.03
CA ALA A 286 -8.48 6.25 -4.97
C ALA A 286 -8.30 7.66 -4.40
N LYS A 287 -7.63 7.75 -3.26
CA LYS A 287 -7.36 9.00 -2.57
C LYS A 287 -6.46 9.93 -3.40
N GLU A 288 -5.40 9.37 -4.00
CA GLU A 288 -4.51 10.08 -4.93
C GLU A 288 -5.29 10.63 -6.13
N SER A 289 -6.19 9.83 -6.73
CA SER A 289 -7.03 10.29 -7.85
C SER A 289 -7.94 11.45 -7.45
N MET A 290 -8.53 11.38 -6.26
CA MET A 290 -9.42 12.42 -5.75
C MET A 290 -8.67 13.76 -5.57
N VAL A 291 -7.49 13.75 -4.95
CA VAL A 291 -6.69 14.98 -4.77
C VAL A 291 -6.10 15.52 -6.07
N CYS A 292 -5.96 14.66 -7.10
CA CYS A 292 -5.67 15.08 -8.48
C CYS A 292 -6.92 15.63 -9.22
N GLY A 293 -8.05 15.75 -8.55
CA GLY A 293 -9.29 16.30 -9.11
C GLY A 293 -10.06 15.34 -10.02
N THR A 294 -9.80 14.03 -9.97
CA THR A 294 -10.47 13.04 -10.81
C THR A 294 -11.41 12.15 -10.00
N PRO A 295 -12.72 12.12 -10.36
CA PRO A 295 -13.71 11.26 -9.74
C PRO A 295 -13.29 9.79 -9.68
N VAL A 296 -13.73 9.09 -8.63
CA VAL A 296 -13.46 7.67 -8.45
C VAL A 296 -14.77 6.90 -8.36
N VAL A 297 -14.84 5.80 -9.10
CA VAL A 297 -15.86 4.77 -8.94
C VAL A 297 -15.20 3.50 -8.46
N ALA A 298 -15.75 2.87 -7.44
CA ALA A 298 -15.12 1.70 -6.83
C ALA A 298 -16.16 0.63 -6.47
N VAL A 299 -15.75 -0.63 -6.61
CA VAL A 299 -16.38 -1.71 -5.84
C VAL A 299 -16.18 -1.41 -4.36
N ASN A 300 -17.14 -1.70 -3.50
CA ASN A 300 -17.04 -1.50 -2.06
C ASN A 300 -15.95 -2.40 -1.44
N VAL A 301 -14.74 -1.87 -1.42
CA VAL A 301 -13.54 -2.55 -0.90
C VAL A 301 -12.67 -1.61 -0.07
N GLY A 302 -12.08 -2.14 0.98
CA GLY A 302 -11.26 -1.34 1.90
C GLY A 302 -12.09 -0.29 2.63
N ASP A 303 -11.68 0.94 2.52
CA ASP A 303 -12.27 2.13 3.16
C ASP A 303 -12.97 3.08 2.18
N VAL A 304 -13.23 2.64 0.94
CA VAL A 304 -13.77 3.54 -0.12
C VAL A 304 -15.13 4.14 0.24
N ALA A 305 -15.99 3.38 0.94
CA ALA A 305 -17.31 3.85 1.35
C ALA A 305 -17.25 4.96 2.43
N GLU A 306 -16.10 5.19 3.04
CA GLU A 306 -15.93 6.18 4.09
C GLU A 306 -15.70 7.61 3.53
N TYR A 307 -15.32 7.70 2.24
CA TYR A 307 -14.98 8.98 1.60
C TYR A 307 -15.49 9.16 0.17
N LEU A 308 -15.98 8.12 -0.49
CA LEU A 308 -16.63 8.27 -1.79
C LEU A 308 -18.15 8.48 -1.62
N PRO A 309 -18.78 9.27 -2.50
CA PRO A 309 -20.24 9.36 -2.55
C PRO A 309 -20.88 7.99 -2.78
N GLU A 310 -22.04 7.74 -2.15
CA GLU A 310 -22.75 6.46 -2.25
C GLU A 310 -22.97 6.02 -3.71
N ALA A 311 -23.34 6.97 -4.59
CA ALA A 311 -23.54 6.70 -6.02
C ALA A 311 -22.28 6.22 -6.76
N CYS A 312 -21.08 6.36 -6.16
CA CYS A 312 -19.79 5.96 -6.71
C CYS A 312 -19.25 4.66 -6.11
N VAL A 313 -19.96 4.08 -5.14
CA VAL A 313 -19.58 2.83 -4.46
C VAL A 313 -20.54 1.71 -4.85
N VAL A 314 -20.00 0.60 -5.31
CA VAL A 314 -20.79 -0.53 -5.82
C VAL A 314 -20.59 -1.75 -4.93
N ASP A 315 -21.64 -2.14 -4.19
CA ASP A 315 -21.61 -3.30 -3.27
C ASP A 315 -21.58 -4.64 -4.03
N HIS A 316 -22.33 -4.73 -5.13
CA HIS A 316 -22.38 -5.91 -5.98
C HIS A 316 -21.58 -5.66 -7.26
N PRO A 317 -20.39 -6.30 -7.44
CA PRO A 317 -19.46 -5.97 -8.50
C PRO A 317 -19.95 -6.48 -9.88
N THR A 318 -20.96 -5.83 -10.44
CA THR A 318 -21.42 -6.06 -11.81
C THR A 318 -21.00 -4.94 -12.75
N ALA A 319 -20.91 -5.23 -14.03
CA ALA A 319 -20.52 -4.24 -15.03
C ALA A 319 -21.62 -3.16 -15.21
N GLU A 320 -22.90 -3.54 -15.04
CA GLU A 320 -24.06 -2.67 -15.14
C GLU A 320 -24.02 -1.59 -14.06
N LEU A 321 -23.86 -1.99 -12.79
CA LEU A 321 -23.81 -1.08 -11.67
C LEU A 321 -22.58 -0.17 -11.72
N LEU A 322 -21.44 -0.68 -12.19
CA LEU A 322 -20.24 0.14 -12.40
C LEU A 322 -20.43 1.17 -13.53
N ALA A 323 -21.13 0.80 -14.61
CA ALA A 323 -21.44 1.74 -15.68
C ALA A 323 -22.40 2.84 -15.19
N ASP A 324 -23.43 2.46 -14.42
CA ASP A 324 -24.34 3.43 -13.77
C ASP A 324 -23.58 4.39 -12.85
N ALA A 325 -22.67 3.86 -12.02
CA ALA A 325 -21.85 4.66 -11.12
C ALA A 325 -20.87 5.58 -11.88
N CYS A 326 -20.30 5.15 -13.02
CA CYS A 326 -19.47 5.99 -13.86
C CYS A 326 -20.28 7.16 -14.45
N GLU A 327 -21.49 6.92 -14.97
CA GLU A 327 -22.38 7.98 -15.47
C GLU A 327 -22.83 8.93 -14.34
N ALA A 328 -23.09 8.41 -13.15
CA ALA A 328 -23.39 9.22 -11.97
C ALA A 328 -22.20 10.10 -11.58
N ALA A 329 -21.00 9.51 -11.48
CA ALA A 329 -19.78 10.23 -11.14
C ALA A 329 -19.48 11.39 -12.10
N LEU A 330 -19.68 11.19 -13.41
CA LEU A 330 -19.47 12.21 -14.42
C LEU A 330 -20.49 13.36 -14.39
N SER A 331 -21.72 13.08 -13.96
CA SER A 331 -22.82 14.06 -13.91
C SER A 331 -22.90 14.82 -12.59
N MET A 332 -22.29 14.32 -11.54
CA MET A 332 -22.32 14.85 -10.17
C MET A 332 -21.58 16.19 -10.05
N ARG A 333 -22.01 17.06 -9.14
CA ARG A 333 -21.25 18.21 -8.67
C ARG A 333 -20.40 17.77 -7.48
N TRP A 334 -19.12 17.54 -7.75
CA TRP A 334 -18.18 17.09 -6.73
C TRP A 334 -17.82 18.16 -5.71
N GLU A 335 -17.91 19.43 -6.09
CA GLU A 335 -17.64 20.59 -5.22
C GLU A 335 -18.49 20.57 -3.93
N ASP A 336 -19.71 20.02 -4.02
CA ASP A 336 -20.65 19.92 -2.90
C ASP A 336 -20.57 18.55 -2.16
N ALA A 337 -19.79 17.61 -2.68
CA ALA A 337 -19.88 16.20 -2.28
C ALA A 337 -18.57 15.58 -1.77
N PHE A 338 -17.45 16.27 -1.88
CA PHE A 338 -16.17 15.63 -1.60
C PHE A 338 -15.14 16.51 -0.90
N GLU A 339 -14.77 16.07 0.26
CA GLU A 339 -13.54 16.46 0.95
C GLU A 339 -12.84 15.19 1.44
N LEU A 340 -11.55 15.03 1.11
CA LEU A 340 -10.79 13.89 1.63
C LEU A 340 -10.65 14.07 3.15
N PRO A 341 -11.10 13.10 3.98
CA PRO A 341 -11.01 13.22 5.43
C PRO A 341 -9.58 13.52 5.89
N GLU A 342 -9.44 14.44 6.86
CA GLU A 342 -8.15 14.92 7.38
C GLU A 342 -7.24 13.78 7.85
N ARG A 343 -7.83 12.68 8.32
CA ARG A 343 -7.07 11.49 8.77
C ARG A 343 -6.19 10.87 7.69
N PHE A 344 -6.35 11.23 6.41
CA PHE A 344 -5.47 10.80 5.31
C PHE A 344 -4.38 11.83 4.98
N SER A 345 -4.35 12.97 5.67
CA SER A 345 -3.29 13.96 5.53
C SER A 345 -2.00 13.50 6.22
N GLN A 346 -0.86 13.92 5.68
CA GLN A 346 0.43 13.61 6.32
C GLN A 346 0.53 14.18 7.74
N PRO A 347 0.12 15.43 8.04
CA PRO A 347 0.19 15.95 9.40
C PRO A 347 -0.59 15.12 10.42
N TRP A 348 -1.82 14.72 10.08
CA TRP A 348 -2.64 13.90 10.98
C TRP A 348 -2.01 12.53 11.22
N VAL A 349 -1.63 11.82 10.15
CA VAL A 349 -1.03 10.48 10.23
C VAL A 349 0.26 10.53 11.05
N MET A 350 1.07 11.56 10.86
CA MET A 350 2.33 11.66 11.57
C MET A 350 2.16 12.04 13.04
N ALA A 351 1.12 12.81 13.38
CA ALA A 351 0.76 13.05 14.79
C ALA A 351 0.39 11.74 15.53
N GLN A 352 -0.38 10.84 14.86
CA GLN A 352 -0.68 9.53 15.44
C GLN A 352 0.59 8.65 15.59
N TRP A 353 1.50 8.74 14.62
CA TRP A 353 2.78 8.02 14.72
C TRP A 353 3.67 8.54 15.84
N ASP A 354 3.66 9.85 16.12
CA ASP A 354 4.39 10.41 17.26
C ASP A 354 3.91 9.83 18.58
N GLU A 355 2.60 9.65 18.77
CA GLU A 355 2.04 8.99 19.97
C GLU A 355 2.53 7.54 20.10
N VAL A 356 2.51 6.77 19.00
CA VAL A 356 3.02 5.39 18.99
C VAL A 356 4.51 5.36 19.34
N LEU A 357 5.32 6.21 18.73
CA LEU A 357 6.77 6.24 18.96
C LEU A 357 7.14 6.68 20.37
N GLN A 358 6.40 7.63 20.94
CA GLN A 358 6.56 8.05 22.35
C GLN A 358 6.20 6.90 23.29
N GLY A 359 5.11 6.20 23.04
CA GLY A 359 4.71 5.01 23.81
C GLY A 359 5.73 3.86 23.73
N LEU A 360 6.51 3.78 22.65
CA LEU A 360 7.61 2.81 22.52
C LEU A 360 8.87 3.25 23.33
N SER A 361 9.00 4.52 23.67
CA SER A 361 10.20 5.08 24.32
C SER A 361 10.13 5.07 25.84
N GLY A 362 8.95 4.91 26.43
CA GLY A 362 8.69 4.79 27.87
C GLY A 362 8.77 3.34 28.29
#